data_79cd54d12fb1b2f98e7c0cc0d7af22ca
#
_entry.id   79cd54d12fb1b2f98e7c0cc0d7af22ca
#
_cell.length_a   1.000
_cell.length_b   1.000
_cell.length_c   1.000
_cell.angle_alpha   90.00
_cell.angle_beta   90.00
_cell.angle_gamma   90.00
#
_symmetry.space_group_name_H-M   'P 1'
#
loop_
_entity.id
_entity.type
_entity.pdbx_description
1 polymer ?
#
loop_
_entity_poly.entity_id
_entity_poly.type
_entity_poly.pdbx_seq_one_letter_code
_entity_poly.pdbx_strand_id
1 'polypeptide(L)'
;MAEPRKAGDEAAVAGSDSGGLDLTNPRHVRALYLDTLGRTPDGDELELAMSSRPSMLLRLLCGSIGFWQHWYEEQLYYFLLLDNFRPHDPGPGQRLPDLLAAGEISALEAVRATVLSSAFHRANPGNDTFVSVVFEQLLGMTVQREPALLEAGKRMYDGHRASLWGQSGKSQSDVVTITCDQPDFAERFLDREYSRLLGRAPARGELRRWTAELRAAPGDFPQLVIEWLLSPEYSDRLQRLRRKSNRQFLQGLFVDLTHRPPDDETLERCRRALSAVADAGPLRSVIARVLLGGEHIDLPGRDDLPVQDLVVHVFQRFLGRQPGPNELETFITIFEQCECETDTLVRAVTTHWEYQYY
;
A
#
# COMPACT_ATOMS: atom_id res chain seq x y z
N MET A 1 60.77 10.33 16.83
CA MET A 1 60.24 9.00 17.19
C MET A 1 58.86 9.22 17.81
N ALA A 2 57.81 9.01 17.06
CA ALA A 2 56.44 9.01 17.53
C ALA A 2 55.82 7.69 17.10
N GLU A 3 55.33 6.92 18.07
CA GLU A 3 54.71 5.61 17.88
C GLU A 3 53.34 5.72 17.19
N PRO A 4 52.94 4.71 16.40
CA PRO A 4 51.63 4.67 15.74
C PRO A 4 50.54 4.24 16.73
N ARG A 5 49.44 5.01 16.78
CA ARG A 5 48.23 4.63 17.50
C ARG A 5 47.60 3.41 16.86
N LYS A 6 47.36 2.39 17.66
CA LYS A 6 46.59 1.18 17.34
C LYS A 6 45.16 1.54 16.97
N ALA A 7 44.69 1.00 15.84
CA ALA A 7 43.28 0.87 15.51
C ALA A 7 42.64 -0.03 16.59
N GLY A 8 41.72 0.55 17.34
CA GLY A 8 40.90 -0.16 18.33
C GLY A 8 39.52 -0.40 17.78
N ASP A 9 39.17 -1.66 17.72
CA ASP A 9 37.86 -2.29 17.85
C ASP A 9 36.61 -1.43 17.55
N GLU A 10 36.12 -1.49 16.32
CA GLU A 10 34.69 -1.40 16.04
C GLU A 10 34.04 -2.72 16.50
N ALA A 11 33.77 -2.80 17.80
CA ALA A 11 32.88 -3.82 18.34
C ALA A 11 31.49 -3.65 17.75
N ALA A 12 31.09 -4.61 16.94
CA ALA A 12 29.76 -4.80 16.46
C ALA A 12 28.76 -4.71 17.63
N VAL A 13 27.95 -3.65 17.65
CA VAL A 13 26.74 -3.60 18.45
C VAL A 13 25.75 -4.54 17.78
N ALA A 14 25.81 -5.81 18.16
CA ALA A 14 24.72 -6.76 17.94
C ALA A 14 23.58 -6.36 18.90
N GLY A 15 22.79 -5.36 18.48
CA GLY A 15 21.48 -5.08 19.09
C GLY A 15 20.59 -6.29 18.82
N SER A 16 20.16 -6.95 19.87
CA SER A 16 19.17 -8.03 19.84
C SER A 16 17.88 -7.50 19.23
N ASP A 17 17.59 -7.92 18.00
CA ASP A 17 16.32 -7.69 17.25
C ASP A 17 15.21 -8.61 17.82
N SER A 18 15.03 -8.62 19.13
CA SER A 18 14.05 -9.45 19.82
C SER A 18 12.71 -8.70 19.87
N GLY A 19 11.88 -8.95 18.88
CA GLY A 19 10.48 -8.48 18.82
C GLY A 19 10.09 -7.77 17.51
N GLY A 20 10.94 -7.79 16.50
CA GLY A 20 10.74 -7.14 15.22
C GLY A 20 10.16 -8.04 14.14
N LEU A 21 9.99 -7.47 12.95
CA LEU A 21 9.50 -8.09 11.74
C LEU A 21 10.32 -9.34 11.36
N ASP A 22 9.68 -10.52 11.35
CA ASP A 22 10.28 -11.79 10.95
C ASP A 22 10.24 -11.99 9.44
N LEU A 23 11.37 -11.76 8.78
CA LEU A 23 11.53 -11.96 7.33
C LEU A 23 11.85 -13.41 6.95
N THR A 24 12.05 -14.32 7.91
CA THR A 24 12.22 -15.75 7.59
C THR A 24 10.89 -16.42 7.24
N ASN A 25 9.77 -15.76 7.55
CA ASN A 25 8.44 -16.21 7.19
C ASN A 25 8.01 -15.60 5.84
N PRO A 26 7.88 -16.40 4.76
CA PRO A 26 7.50 -15.89 3.44
C PRO A 26 6.16 -15.15 3.45
N ARG A 27 5.22 -15.53 4.32
CA ARG A 27 3.92 -14.87 4.46
C ARG A 27 4.06 -13.44 4.98
N HIS A 28 4.95 -13.21 5.95
CA HIS A 28 5.23 -11.86 6.45
C HIS A 28 5.87 -10.99 5.37
N VAL A 29 6.80 -11.56 4.59
CA VAL A 29 7.39 -10.85 3.44
C VAL A 29 6.33 -10.48 2.41
N ARG A 30 5.46 -11.42 2.03
CA ARG A 30 4.36 -11.16 1.08
C ARG A 30 3.42 -10.07 1.59
N ALA A 31 3.05 -10.12 2.87
CA ALA A 31 2.22 -9.08 3.48
C ALA A 31 2.90 -7.70 3.49
N LEU A 32 4.19 -7.66 3.80
CA LEU A 32 4.98 -6.43 3.75
C LEU A 32 5.01 -5.80 2.36
N TYR A 33 5.22 -6.60 1.31
CA TYR A 33 5.18 -6.12 -0.08
C TYR A 33 3.79 -5.62 -0.47
N LEU A 34 2.72 -6.30 -0.05
CA LEU A 34 1.34 -5.85 -0.28
C LEU A 34 1.02 -4.54 0.44
N ASP A 35 1.54 -4.32 1.65
CA ASP A 35 1.33 -3.08 2.40
C ASP A 35 2.20 -1.91 1.89
N THR A 36 3.37 -2.19 1.28
CA THR A 36 4.31 -1.16 0.81
C THR A 36 4.23 -0.91 -0.69
N LEU A 37 4.09 -1.97 -1.51
CA LEU A 37 4.12 -1.87 -2.98
C LEU A 37 2.78 -2.24 -3.65
N GLY A 38 1.79 -2.70 -2.86
CA GLY A 38 0.48 -3.12 -3.37
C GLY A 38 0.50 -4.42 -4.20
N ARG A 39 1.61 -5.15 -4.19
CA ARG A 39 1.81 -6.41 -4.90
C ARG A 39 2.59 -7.42 -4.06
N THR A 40 2.62 -8.67 -4.50
CA THR A 40 3.51 -9.68 -3.92
C THR A 40 4.95 -9.53 -4.43
N PRO A 41 5.97 -10.02 -3.70
CA PRO A 41 7.32 -10.15 -4.23
C PRO A 41 7.36 -11.20 -5.36
N ASP A 42 8.23 -11.04 -6.34
CA ASP A 42 8.63 -12.14 -7.21
C ASP A 42 9.62 -13.10 -6.51
N GLY A 43 10.09 -14.13 -7.22
CA GLY A 43 10.99 -15.14 -6.63
C GLY A 43 12.29 -14.54 -6.10
N ASP A 44 12.95 -13.71 -6.92
CA ASP A 44 14.24 -13.08 -6.58
C ASP A 44 14.06 -12.07 -5.44
N GLU A 45 12.99 -11.30 -5.47
CA GLU A 45 12.63 -10.35 -4.41
C GLU A 45 12.34 -11.07 -3.09
N LEU A 46 11.67 -12.22 -3.13
CA LEU A 46 11.39 -13.02 -1.94
C LEU A 46 12.68 -13.55 -1.30
N GLU A 47 13.58 -14.12 -2.10
CA GLU A 47 14.89 -14.60 -1.65
C GLU A 47 15.74 -13.47 -1.05
N LEU A 48 15.81 -12.34 -1.75
CA LEU A 48 16.49 -11.14 -1.26
C LEU A 48 15.91 -10.68 0.08
N ALA A 49 14.59 -10.60 0.17
CA ALA A 49 13.91 -10.15 1.39
C ALA A 49 14.19 -11.09 2.57
N MET A 50 14.09 -12.41 2.36
CA MET A 50 14.33 -13.42 3.40
C MET A 50 15.79 -13.45 3.90
N SER A 51 16.74 -13.01 3.07
CA SER A 51 18.16 -12.90 3.42
C SER A 51 18.56 -11.53 3.96
N SER A 52 17.66 -10.55 3.93
CA SER A 52 17.94 -9.16 4.31
C SER A 52 17.68 -8.89 5.79
N ARG A 53 18.29 -7.81 6.30
CA ARG A 53 17.88 -7.23 7.60
C ARG A 53 16.59 -6.41 7.39
N PRO A 54 15.60 -6.48 8.31
CA PRO A 54 14.35 -5.75 8.19
C PRO A 54 14.50 -4.26 7.88
N SER A 55 15.36 -3.56 8.59
CA SER A 55 15.59 -2.13 8.36
C SER A 55 16.18 -1.80 6.98
N MET A 56 17.01 -2.69 6.43
CA MET A 56 17.59 -2.52 5.10
C MET A 56 16.52 -2.75 4.00
N LEU A 57 15.76 -3.83 4.13
CA LEU A 57 14.67 -4.12 3.20
C LEU A 57 13.65 -2.99 3.17
N LEU A 58 13.22 -2.50 4.34
CA LEU A 58 12.24 -1.42 4.43
C LEU A 58 12.73 -0.12 3.82
N ARG A 59 14.01 0.23 3.99
CA ARG A 59 14.60 1.38 3.30
C ARG A 59 14.56 1.22 1.77
N LEU A 60 14.84 0.03 1.28
CA LEU A 60 14.75 -0.26 -0.16
C LEU A 60 13.31 -0.12 -0.66
N LEU A 61 12.35 -0.73 0.03
CA LEU A 61 10.94 -0.68 -0.37
C LEU A 61 10.37 0.72 -0.28
N CYS A 62 10.47 1.39 0.87
CA CYS A 62 9.90 2.72 1.10
C CYS A 62 10.63 3.84 0.34
N GLY A 63 11.88 3.62 -0.12
CA GLY A 63 12.60 4.52 -1.00
C GLY A 63 12.29 4.34 -2.49
N SER A 64 11.53 3.30 -2.87
CA SER A 64 11.28 2.98 -4.26
C SER A 64 10.14 3.81 -4.85
N ILE A 65 10.16 3.97 -6.19
CA ILE A 65 9.03 4.56 -6.93
C ILE A 65 7.75 3.73 -6.75
N GLY A 66 7.86 2.41 -6.62
CA GLY A 66 6.72 1.52 -6.40
C GLY A 66 5.97 1.81 -5.10
N PHE A 67 6.69 2.17 -4.02
CA PHE A 67 6.09 2.62 -2.76
C PHE A 67 5.24 3.88 -2.98
N TRP A 68 5.79 4.89 -3.65
CA TRP A 68 5.08 6.13 -3.88
C TRP A 68 3.90 6.00 -4.85
N GLN A 69 4.00 5.11 -5.84
CA GLN A 69 2.89 4.80 -6.73
C GLN A 69 1.74 4.15 -5.96
N HIS A 70 2.03 3.13 -5.15
CA HIS A 70 1.02 2.48 -4.31
C HIS A 70 0.42 3.43 -3.29
N TRP A 71 1.25 4.18 -2.57
CA TRP A 71 0.79 5.17 -1.59
C TRP A 71 -0.10 6.24 -2.24
N TYR A 72 0.31 6.79 -3.36
CA TYR A 72 -0.44 7.84 -4.06
C TYR A 72 -1.78 7.34 -4.61
N GLU A 73 -1.81 6.12 -5.07
CA GLU A 73 -3.05 5.47 -5.49
C GLU A 73 -4.07 5.37 -4.35
N GLU A 74 -3.64 5.01 -3.14
CA GLU A 74 -4.49 5.01 -1.95
C GLU A 74 -5.02 6.43 -1.65
N GLN A 75 -4.23 7.49 -1.87
CA GLN A 75 -4.67 8.87 -1.75
C GLN A 75 -5.73 9.23 -2.80
N LEU A 76 -5.53 8.83 -4.06
CA LEU A 76 -6.52 9.07 -5.12
C LEU A 76 -7.84 8.39 -4.81
N TYR A 77 -7.82 7.16 -4.33
CA TYR A 77 -9.03 6.48 -3.90
C TYR A 77 -9.71 7.19 -2.73
N TYR A 78 -8.96 7.59 -1.72
CA TYR A 78 -9.50 8.29 -0.55
C TYR A 78 -10.15 9.62 -0.90
N PHE A 79 -9.47 10.47 -1.69
CA PHE A 79 -9.94 11.83 -1.98
C PHE A 79 -10.91 11.91 -3.15
N LEU A 80 -10.77 11.05 -4.15
CA LEU A 80 -11.46 11.17 -5.42
C LEU A 80 -12.35 9.98 -5.74
N LEU A 81 -12.33 8.91 -4.93
CA LEU A 81 -12.91 7.61 -5.22
C LEU A 81 -12.45 7.07 -6.60
N LEU A 82 -11.27 7.47 -7.04
CA LEU A 82 -10.66 7.02 -8.27
C LEU A 82 -9.74 5.85 -7.96
N ASP A 83 -9.95 4.78 -8.69
CA ASP A 83 -9.17 3.56 -8.61
C ASP A 83 -8.46 3.22 -9.94
N ASN A 84 -8.33 4.21 -10.84
CA ASN A 84 -7.74 4.10 -12.17
C ASN A 84 -6.40 4.83 -12.29
N PHE A 85 -5.58 4.82 -11.25
CA PHE A 85 -4.22 5.35 -11.30
C PHE A 85 -3.40 4.63 -12.36
N ARG A 86 -2.75 5.41 -13.24
CA ARG A 86 -1.88 4.92 -14.31
C ARG A 86 -0.52 5.56 -14.19
N PRO A 87 0.47 4.87 -13.60
CA PRO A 87 1.80 5.45 -13.34
C PRO A 87 2.50 5.98 -14.59
N HIS A 88 2.20 5.42 -15.75
CA HIS A 88 2.80 5.80 -17.03
C HIS A 88 2.00 6.85 -17.81
N ASP A 89 0.87 7.31 -17.29
CA ASP A 89 0.09 8.39 -17.90
C ASP A 89 0.82 9.74 -17.71
N PRO A 90 1.07 10.54 -18.76
CA PRO A 90 1.74 11.83 -18.64
C PRO A 90 0.89 12.94 -17.99
N GLY A 91 -0.32 12.66 -17.53
CA GLY A 91 -1.19 13.62 -16.88
C GLY A 91 -0.55 14.24 -15.62
N PRO A 92 -0.81 15.52 -15.33
CA PRO A 92 -0.12 16.25 -14.23
C PRO A 92 -0.24 15.56 -12.86
N GLY A 93 -1.39 14.97 -12.56
CA GLY A 93 -1.60 14.25 -11.30
C GLY A 93 -0.88 12.91 -11.24
N GLN A 94 -0.59 12.30 -12.38
CA GLN A 94 0.07 11.00 -12.46
C GLN A 94 1.58 11.07 -12.22
N ARG A 95 2.16 12.28 -12.30
CA ARG A 95 3.59 12.52 -12.06
C ARG A 95 3.94 12.78 -10.59
N LEU A 96 2.96 12.89 -9.71
CA LEU A 96 3.24 13.14 -8.29
C LEU A 96 4.09 12.05 -7.64
N PRO A 97 3.92 10.74 -7.92
CA PRO A 97 4.82 9.71 -7.41
C PRO A 97 6.28 9.88 -7.84
N ASP A 98 6.54 10.34 -9.06
CA ASP A 98 7.91 10.60 -9.53
C ASP A 98 8.56 11.75 -8.75
N LEU A 99 7.82 12.84 -8.51
CA LEU A 99 8.26 13.97 -7.73
C LEU A 99 8.50 13.61 -6.25
N LEU A 100 7.64 12.75 -5.70
CA LEU A 100 7.79 12.21 -4.34
C LEU A 100 9.05 11.34 -4.23
N ALA A 101 9.27 10.45 -5.20
CA ALA A 101 10.44 9.56 -5.23
C ALA A 101 11.74 10.34 -5.42
N ALA A 102 11.69 11.45 -6.18
CA ALA A 102 12.82 12.37 -6.36
C ALA A 102 13.05 13.28 -5.13
N GLY A 103 12.13 13.29 -4.15
CA GLY A 103 12.19 14.21 -3.00
C GLY A 103 11.92 15.67 -3.36
N GLU A 104 11.34 15.94 -4.54
CA GLU A 104 11.02 17.29 -5.00
C GLU A 104 9.78 17.86 -4.30
N ILE A 105 8.87 17.00 -3.84
CA ILE A 105 7.70 17.34 -3.03
C ILE A 105 7.56 16.38 -1.85
N SER A 106 6.91 16.83 -0.80
CA SER A 106 6.54 16.00 0.36
C SER A 106 5.18 15.32 0.17
N ALA A 107 4.89 14.31 1.01
CA ALA A 107 3.60 13.65 1.04
C ALA A 107 2.43 14.62 1.31
N LEU A 108 2.63 15.59 2.20
CA LEU A 108 1.62 16.62 2.50
C LEU A 108 1.36 17.53 1.29
N GLU A 109 2.40 17.89 0.54
CA GLU A 109 2.26 18.67 -0.69
C GLU A 109 1.55 17.87 -1.80
N ALA A 110 1.82 16.59 -1.91
CA ALA A 110 1.10 15.72 -2.86
C ALA A 110 -0.40 15.62 -2.52
N VAL A 111 -0.76 15.50 -1.23
CA VAL A 111 -2.16 15.56 -0.78
C VAL A 111 -2.79 16.91 -1.13
N ARG A 112 -2.11 18.03 -0.81
CA ARG A 112 -2.57 19.37 -1.16
C ARG A 112 -2.78 19.53 -2.67
N ALA A 113 -1.84 19.06 -3.50
CA ALA A 113 -1.95 19.10 -4.96
C ALA A 113 -3.15 18.29 -5.46
N THR A 114 -3.43 17.13 -4.85
CA THR A 114 -4.58 16.29 -5.18
C THR A 114 -5.90 17.00 -4.89
N VAL A 115 -6.04 17.63 -3.73
CA VAL A 115 -7.26 18.37 -3.33
C VAL A 115 -7.41 19.67 -4.14
N LEU A 116 -6.32 20.29 -4.59
CA LEU A 116 -6.36 21.44 -5.51
C LEU A 116 -6.68 21.07 -6.96
N SER A 117 -6.72 19.77 -7.28
CA SER A 117 -6.94 19.32 -8.66
C SER A 117 -8.36 19.60 -9.15
N SER A 118 -8.51 19.77 -10.47
CA SER A 118 -9.82 19.89 -11.11
C SER A 118 -10.68 18.64 -10.94
N ALA A 119 -10.05 17.47 -10.71
CA ALA A 119 -10.76 16.22 -10.45
C ALA A 119 -11.47 16.28 -9.10
N PHE A 120 -10.80 16.77 -8.05
CA PHE A 120 -11.42 16.96 -6.73
C PHE A 120 -12.59 17.96 -6.76
N HIS A 121 -12.42 19.07 -7.48
CA HIS A 121 -13.49 20.05 -7.66
C HIS A 121 -14.71 19.47 -8.37
N ARG A 122 -14.52 18.65 -9.40
CA ARG A 122 -15.61 17.97 -10.09
C ARG A 122 -16.32 16.91 -9.25
N ALA A 123 -15.55 16.20 -8.41
CA ALA A 123 -16.11 15.19 -7.50
C ALA A 123 -16.92 15.81 -6.35
N ASN A 124 -16.63 17.07 -5.97
CA ASN A 124 -17.25 17.77 -4.86
C ASN A 124 -17.89 19.11 -5.32
N PRO A 125 -18.95 19.07 -6.14
CA PRO A 125 -19.55 20.29 -6.70
C PRO A 125 -20.37 21.04 -5.65
N GLY A 126 -20.36 22.39 -5.77
CA GLY A 126 -21.09 23.29 -4.88
C GLY A 126 -20.33 23.65 -3.61
N ASN A 127 -20.60 24.86 -3.11
CA ASN A 127 -19.85 25.46 -2.02
C ASN A 127 -19.97 24.68 -0.70
N ASP A 128 -21.17 24.21 -0.37
CA ASP A 128 -21.42 23.47 0.88
C ASP A 128 -20.71 22.11 0.89
N THR A 129 -20.86 21.33 -0.19
CA THR A 129 -20.20 20.02 -0.33
C THR A 129 -18.68 20.19 -0.34
N PHE A 130 -18.15 21.10 -1.16
CA PHE A 130 -16.70 21.28 -1.29
C PHE A 130 -16.04 21.64 0.04
N VAL A 131 -16.57 22.67 0.72
CA VAL A 131 -15.98 23.16 1.98
C VAL A 131 -16.10 22.09 3.07
N SER A 132 -17.26 21.44 3.18
CA SER A 132 -17.47 20.38 4.16
C SER A 132 -16.50 19.22 3.97
N VAL A 133 -16.34 18.74 2.72
CA VAL A 133 -15.40 17.65 2.41
C VAL A 133 -13.95 18.04 2.64
N VAL A 134 -13.55 19.28 2.26
CA VAL A 134 -12.19 19.79 2.53
C VAL A 134 -11.89 19.78 4.03
N PHE A 135 -12.77 20.33 4.86
CA PHE A 135 -12.57 20.39 6.31
C PHE A 135 -12.60 19.01 6.96
N GLU A 136 -13.52 18.16 6.54
CA GLU A 136 -13.67 16.82 7.10
C GLU A 136 -12.48 15.91 6.71
N GLN A 137 -12.10 15.88 5.44
CA GLN A 137 -11.03 14.99 4.97
C GLN A 137 -9.65 15.46 5.40
N LEU A 138 -9.39 16.78 5.40
CA LEU A 138 -8.06 17.30 5.72
C LEU A 138 -7.84 17.53 7.22
N LEU A 139 -8.87 17.90 7.97
CA LEU A 139 -8.75 18.21 9.41
C LEU A 139 -9.49 17.24 10.32
N GLY A 140 -10.33 16.34 9.76
CA GLY A 140 -11.24 15.51 10.56
C GLY A 140 -12.33 16.31 11.28
N MET A 141 -12.59 17.53 10.80
CA MET A 141 -13.47 18.47 11.48
C MET A 141 -14.94 18.24 11.09
N THR A 142 -15.80 18.12 12.09
CA THR A 142 -17.25 18.04 11.89
C THR A 142 -17.79 19.45 11.68
N VAL A 143 -18.07 19.83 10.44
CA VAL A 143 -18.46 21.20 10.05
C VAL A 143 -19.71 21.73 10.76
N GLN A 144 -20.64 20.84 11.18
CA GLN A 144 -21.85 21.21 11.93
C GLN A 144 -21.52 21.84 13.30
N ARG A 145 -20.32 21.63 13.81
CA ARG A 145 -19.85 22.24 15.07
C ARG A 145 -19.21 23.59 14.89
N GLU A 146 -18.87 23.95 13.64
CA GLU A 146 -18.17 25.18 13.29
C GLU A 146 -18.91 25.94 12.14
N PRO A 147 -20.19 26.31 12.33
CA PRO A 147 -20.99 26.90 11.26
C PRO A 147 -20.42 28.21 10.72
N ALA A 148 -19.72 28.99 11.53
CA ALA A 148 -19.10 30.25 11.11
C ALA A 148 -17.94 30.01 10.13
N LEU A 149 -17.13 28.97 10.35
CA LEU A 149 -16.05 28.59 9.42
C LEU A 149 -16.63 28.04 8.12
N LEU A 150 -17.68 27.22 8.20
CA LEU A 150 -18.36 26.71 7.01
C LEU A 150 -18.87 27.86 6.14
N GLU A 151 -19.59 28.83 6.71
CA GLU A 151 -20.11 29.98 5.96
C GLU A 151 -19.00 30.87 5.40
N ALA A 152 -17.88 31.04 6.12
CA ALA A 152 -16.73 31.76 5.61
C ALA A 152 -16.10 31.04 4.41
N GLY A 153 -15.93 29.71 4.50
CA GLY A 153 -15.42 28.87 3.42
C GLY A 153 -16.32 28.90 2.18
N LYS A 154 -17.65 28.84 2.35
CA LYS A 154 -18.62 28.94 1.27
C LYS A 154 -18.53 30.29 0.54
N ARG A 155 -18.39 31.38 1.29
CA ARG A 155 -18.18 32.71 0.69
C ARG A 155 -16.88 32.79 -0.13
N MET A 156 -15.78 32.17 0.35
CA MET A 156 -14.53 32.09 -0.43
C MET A 156 -14.73 31.27 -1.69
N TYR A 157 -15.40 30.11 -1.59
CA TYR A 157 -15.72 29.27 -2.75
C TYR A 157 -16.46 30.06 -3.84
N ASP A 158 -17.42 30.91 -3.45
CA ASP A 158 -18.21 31.75 -4.33
C ASP A 158 -17.48 33.02 -4.83
N GLY A 159 -16.19 33.16 -4.54
CA GLY A 159 -15.37 34.29 -4.98
C GLY A 159 -15.45 35.54 -4.08
N HIS A 160 -16.11 35.46 -2.93
CA HIS A 160 -16.23 36.56 -1.97
C HIS A 160 -15.10 36.50 -0.95
N ARG A 161 -14.61 37.69 -0.60
CA ARG A 161 -13.58 37.82 0.46
C ARG A 161 -14.15 37.37 1.82
N ALA A 162 -13.48 36.44 2.45
CA ALA A 162 -13.79 35.96 3.80
C ALA A 162 -12.50 35.58 4.55
N SER A 163 -12.61 35.14 5.80
CA SER A 163 -11.44 34.74 6.61
C SER A 163 -11.70 33.39 7.26
N LEU A 164 -10.73 32.48 7.14
CA LEU A 164 -10.66 31.19 7.82
C LEU A 164 -9.45 31.21 8.75
N TRP A 165 -9.62 30.91 10.03
CA TRP A 165 -8.55 30.91 11.07
C TRP A 165 -7.65 32.16 11.01
N GLY A 166 -8.23 33.33 10.74
CA GLY A 166 -7.51 34.59 10.65
C GLY A 166 -6.81 34.88 9.31
N GLN A 167 -6.79 33.95 8.38
CA GLN A 167 -6.24 34.10 7.03
C GLN A 167 -7.34 34.47 6.04
N SER A 168 -7.09 35.52 5.23
CA SER A 168 -8.07 36.00 4.23
C SER A 168 -7.89 35.33 2.89
N GLY A 169 -9.00 34.96 2.23
CA GLY A 169 -9.04 34.39 0.90
C GLY A 169 -10.31 34.76 0.15
N LYS A 170 -10.39 34.38 -1.13
CA LYS A 170 -11.55 34.65 -2.01
C LYS A 170 -11.75 33.60 -3.12
N SER A 171 -11.14 32.43 -2.99
CA SER A 171 -11.22 31.37 -4.01
C SER A 171 -11.29 29.99 -3.39
N GLN A 172 -11.70 29.00 -4.17
CA GLN A 172 -11.67 27.58 -3.82
C GLN A 172 -10.24 27.14 -3.43
N SER A 173 -9.23 27.60 -4.17
CA SER A 173 -7.83 27.31 -3.87
C SER A 173 -7.39 27.89 -2.54
N ASP A 174 -7.90 29.09 -2.16
CA ASP A 174 -7.62 29.67 -0.85
C ASP A 174 -8.21 28.84 0.28
N VAL A 175 -9.43 28.29 0.11
CA VAL A 175 -10.03 27.39 1.11
C VAL A 175 -9.11 26.20 1.37
N VAL A 176 -8.66 25.51 0.32
CA VAL A 176 -7.75 24.36 0.46
C VAL A 176 -6.41 24.77 1.07
N THR A 177 -5.82 25.84 0.56
CA THR A 177 -4.51 26.32 1.01
C THR A 177 -4.52 26.67 2.49
N ILE A 178 -5.49 27.48 2.93
CA ILE A 178 -5.62 27.88 4.34
C ILE A 178 -5.92 26.68 5.24
N THR A 179 -6.68 25.70 4.75
CA THR A 179 -6.96 24.46 5.49
C THR A 179 -5.71 23.60 5.64
N CYS A 180 -4.91 23.44 4.59
CA CYS A 180 -3.63 22.71 4.66
C CYS A 180 -2.57 23.39 5.55
N ASP A 181 -2.68 24.69 5.76
CA ASP A 181 -1.77 25.44 6.66
C ASP A 181 -2.13 25.21 8.16
N GLN A 182 -3.27 24.60 8.47
CA GLN A 182 -3.66 24.33 9.86
C GLN A 182 -2.81 23.19 10.47
N PRO A 183 -2.50 23.28 11.78
CA PRO A 183 -1.77 22.24 12.49
C PRO A 183 -2.40 20.85 12.36
N ASP A 184 -3.72 20.80 12.41
CA ASP A 184 -4.52 19.57 12.40
C ASP A 184 -4.41 18.81 11.07
N PHE A 185 -3.96 19.46 9.98
CA PHE A 185 -3.76 18.79 8.69
C PHE A 185 -2.70 17.69 8.77
N ALA A 186 -1.54 17.99 9.32
CA ALA A 186 -0.48 16.98 9.48
C ALA A 186 -0.88 15.90 10.49
N GLU A 187 -1.60 16.27 11.57
CA GLU A 187 -2.12 15.30 12.53
C GLU A 187 -3.13 14.34 11.89
N ARG A 188 -4.10 14.86 11.12
CA ARG A 188 -5.10 14.06 10.42
C ARG A 188 -4.48 13.15 9.37
N PHE A 189 -3.49 13.66 8.64
CA PHE A 189 -2.72 12.88 7.67
C PHE A 189 -2.05 11.67 8.36
N LEU A 190 -1.31 11.90 9.44
CA LEU A 190 -0.60 10.84 10.16
C LEU A 190 -1.55 9.86 10.84
N ASP A 191 -2.64 10.32 11.46
CA ASP A 191 -3.66 9.46 12.04
C ASP A 191 -4.23 8.48 11.01
N ARG A 192 -4.54 8.97 9.81
CA ARG A 192 -5.04 8.15 8.72
C ARG A 192 -4.01 7.13 8.23
N GLU A 193 -2.79 7.55 7.96
CA GLU A 193 -1.73 6.66 7.42
C GLU A 193 -1.34 5.59 8.45
N TYR A 194 -1.20 5.97 9.71
CA TYR A 194 -0.93 5.03 10.79
C TYR A 194 -2.07 4.02 10.96
N SER A 195 -3.32 4.51 10.98
CA SER A 195 -4.50 3.63 11.11
C SER A 195 -4.64 2.67 9.92
N ARG A 196 -4.28 3.11 8.72
CA ARG A 196 -4.24 2.27 7.53
C ARG A 196 -3.25 1.12 7.66
N LEU A 197 -2.04 1.41 8.14
CA LEU A 197 -0.97 0.42 8.29
C LEU A 197 -1.17 -0.48 9.50
N LEU A 198 -1.51 0.05 10.66
CA LEU A 198 -1.54 -0.71 11.92
C LEU A 198 -2.95 -1.12 12.38
N GLY A 199 -4.01 -0.61 11.71
CA GLY A 199 -5.39 -1.00 11.99
C GLY A 199 -5.97 -0.39 13.28
N ARG A 200 -5.28 0.59 13.90
CA ARG A 200 -5.76 1.38 15.05
C ARG A 200 -5.35 2.84 14.94
N ALA A 201 -6.02 3.71 15.65
CA ALA A 201 -5.59 5.09 15.81
C ALA A 201 -4.32 5.17 16.70
N PRO A 202 -3.39 6.12 16.41
CA PRO A 202 -2.21 6.33 17.23
C PRO A 202 -2.59 6.90 18.60
N ALA A 203 -1.75 6.67 19.61
CA ALA A 203 -1.90 7.36 20.89
C ALA A 203 -1.55 8.86 20.74
N ARG A 204 -2.20 9.72 21.55
CA ARG A 204 -1.98 11.19 21.46
C ARG A 204 -0.51 11.62 21.58
N GLY A 205 0.30 10.87 22.35
CA GLY A 205 1.71 11.15 22.51
C GLY A 205 2.51 10.83 21.25
N GLU A 206 2.22 9.68 20.63
CA GLU A 206 2.81 9.24 19.37
C GLU A 206 2.48 10.24 18.26
N LEU A 207 1.19 10.56 18.09
CA LEU A 207 0.73 11.48 17.06
C LEU A 207 1.39 12.86 17.17
N ARG A 208 1.48 13.43 18.38
CA ARG A 208 2.18 14.73 18.60
C ARG A 208 3.66 14.67 18.25
N ARG A 209 4.36 13.58 18.60
CA ARG A 209 5.77 13.40 18.27
C ARG A 209 5.95 13.37 16.74
N TRP A 210 5.26 12.47 16.05
CA TRP A 210 5.36 12.31 14.60
C TRP A 210 4.91 13.58 13.84
N THR A 211 3.90 14.29 14.33
CA THR A 211 3.48 15.57 13.74
C THR A 211 4.60 16.60 13.83
N ALA A 212 5.30 16.69 14.97
CA ALA A 212 6.42 17.58 15.11
C ALA A 212 7.60 17.20 14.19
N GLU A 213 7.92 15.90 14.10
CA GLU A 213 8.96 15.37 13.21
C GLU A 213 8.64 15.64 11.75
N LEU A 214 7.42 15.30 11.29
CA LEU A 214 7.01 15.52 9.90
C LEU A 214 6.97 17.02 9.52
N ARG A 215 6.61 17.90 10.45
CA ARG A 215 6.62 19.34 10.19
C ARG A 215 8.03 19.93 10.14
N ALA A 216 8.95 19.37 10.92
CA ALA A 216 10.36 19.78 10.89
C ALA A 216 11.06 19.28 9.62
N ALA A 217 10.72 18.10 9.14
CA ALA A 217 11.30 17.46 7.97
C ALA A 217 10.19 16.77 7.13
N PRO A 218 9.46 17.52 6.29
CA PRO A 218 8.31 16.97 5.54
C PRO A 218 8.66 15.84 4.56
N GLY A 219 9.93 15.72 4.15
CA GLY A 219 10.44 14.63 3.32
C GLY A 219 10.61 13.30 4.07
N ASP A 220 10.57 13.29 5.41
CA ASP A 220 10.87 12.13 6.22
C ASP A 220 9.68 11.18 6.44
N PHE A 221 8.56 11.39 5.73
CA PHE A 221 7.40 10.48 5.84
C PHE A 221 7.76 9.00 5.63
N PRO A 222 8.58 8.58 4.63
CA PRO A 222 9.01 7.19 4.51
C PRO A 222 9.74 6.66 5.76
N GLN A 223 10.48 7.51 6.46
CA GLN A 223 11.18 7.11 7.69
C GLN A 223 10.19 6.80 8.83
N LEU A 224 9.11 7.57 8.95
CA LEU A 224 8.02 7.27 9.90
C LEU A 224 7.33 5.94 9.55
N VAL A 225 7.07 5.71 8.27
CA VAL A 225 6.50 4.42 7.80
C VAL A 225 7.43 3.25 8.17
N ILE A 226 8.73 3.39 7.98
CA ILE A 226 9.72 2.38 8.36
C ILE A 226 9.68 2.13 9.89
N GLU A 227 9.61 3.17 10.71
CA GLU A 227 9.48 3.03 12.17
C GLU A 227 8.22 2.22 12.53
N TRP A 228 7.09 2.51 11.92
CA TRP A 228 5.84 1.80 12.17
C TRP A 228 5.89 0.34 11.74
N LEU A 229 6.48 0.05 10.58
CA LEU A 229 6.64 -1.31 10.06
C LEU A 229 7.67 -2.15 10.84
N LEU A 230 8.63 -1.51 11.52
CA LEU A 230 9.57 -2.18 12.44
C LEU A 230 8.99 -2.41 13.83
N SER A 231 7.82 -1.85 14.14
CA SER A 231 7.23 -1.97 15.47
C SER A 231 6.75 -3.40 15.77
N PRO A 232 6.81 -3.84 17.03
CA PRO A 232 6.22 -5.13 17.44
C PRO A 232 4.73 -5.21 17.09
N GLU A 233 4.05 -4.09 17.12
CA GLU A 233 2.63 -4.00 16.79
C GLU A 233 2.32 -4.36 15.33
N TYR A 234 3.19 -3.97 14.39
CA TYR A 234 3.03 -4.40 13.00
C TYR A 234 3.24 -5.92 12.88
N SER A 235 4.21 -6.48 13.59
CA SER A 235 4.43 -7.94 13.65
C SER A 235 3.21 -8.68 14.21
N ASP A 236 2.58 -8.17 15.27
CA ASP A 236 1.33 -8.71 15.83
C ASP A 236 0.18 -8.61 14.82
N ARG A 237 0.16 -7.52 14.04
CA ARG A 237 -0.86 -7.33 13.00
C ARG A 237 -0.71 -8.34 11.86
N LEU A 238 0.49 -8.75 11.49
CA LEU A 238 0.74 -9.77 10.47
C LEU A 238 0.19 -11.16 10.84
N GLN A 239 -0.14 -11.39 12.12
CA GLN A 239 -0.83 -12.61 12.56
C GLN A 239 -2.33 -12.60 12.19
N ARG A 240 -2.88 -11.47 11.76
CA ARG A 240 -4.29 -11.31 11.40
C ARG A 240 -4.44 -11.22 9.89
N LEU A 241 -5.32 -12.05 9.35
CA LEU A 241 -5.62 -12.04 7.92
C LEU A 241 -6.29 -10.74 7.50
N ARG A 242 -5.78 -10.13 6.44
CA ARG A 242 -6.40 -9.00 5.73
C ARG A 242 -6.83 -9.43 4.35
N ARG A 243 -8.05 -9.00 3.95
CA ARG A 243 -8.53 -9.24 2.59
C ARG A 243 -7.78 -8.32 1.61
N LYS A 244 -7.22 -8.90 0.56
CA LYS A 244 -6.62 -8.14 -0.55
C LYS A 244 -7.69 -7.28 -1.23
N SER A 245 -7.39 -6.03 -1.52
CA SER A 245 -8.18 -5.23 -2.46
C SER A 245 -8.20 -5.92 -3.84
N ASN A 246 -9.11 -5.49 -4.72
CA ASN A 246 -9.14 -6.04 -6.09
C ASN A 246 -7.81 -5.78 -6.81
N ARG A 247 -7.20 -4.63 -6.59
CA ARG A 247 -5.91 -4.29 -7.18
C ARG A 247 -4.77 -5.13 -6.61
N GLN A 248 -4.66 -5.24 -5.29
CA GLN A 248 -3.65 -6.11 -4.65
C GLN A 248 -3.78 -7.57 -5.09
N PHE A 249 -5.01 -8.06 -5.24
CA PHE A 249 -5.26 -9.38 -5.76
C PHE A 249 -4.74 -9.53 -7.19
N LEU A 250 -5.08 -8.60 -8.09
CA LEU A 250 -4.66 -8.66 -9.49
C LEU A 250 -3.14 -8.55 -9.62
N GLN A 251 -2.53 -7.53 -9.01
CA GLN A 251 -1.08 -7.35 -9.06
C GLN A 251 -0.34 -8.56 -8.49
N GLY A 252 -0.79 -9.05 -7.32
CA GLY A 252 -0.21 -10.24 -6.71
C GLY A 252 -0.36 -11.48 -7.60
N LEU A 253 -1.54 -11.71 -8.19
CA LEU A 253 -1.77 -12.84 -9.07
C LEU A 253 -0.87 -12.82 -10.32
N PHE A 254 -0.73 -11.63 -10.96
CA PHE A 254 0.15 -11.50 -12.12
C PHE A 254 1.61 -11.77 -11.74
N VAL A 255 2.10 -11.17 -10.64
CA VAL A 255 3.48 -11.41 -10.18
C VAL A 255 3.70 -12.87 -9.82
N ASP A 256 2.76 -13.49 -9.10
CA ASP A 256 2.85 -14.89 -8.71
C ASP A 256 2.87 -15.84 -9.92
N LEU A 257 2.20 -15.49 -11.03
CA LEU A 257 2.14 -16.33 -12.23
C LEU A 257 3.23 -16.00 -13.26
N THR A 258 3.58 -14.72 -13.42
CA THR A 258 4.41 -14.24 -14.54
C THR A 258 5.70 -13.53 -14.13
N HIS A 259 5.98 -13.45 -12.82
CA HIS A 259 7.10 -12.71 -12.21
C HIS A 259 7.16 -11.21 -12.56
N ARG A 260 6.06 -10.64 -13.00
CA ARG A 260 5.96 -9.21 -13.33
C ARG A 260 4.54 -8.69 -13.10
N PRO A 261 4.38 -7.41 -12.74
CA PRO A 261 3.07 -6.81 -12.62
C PRO A 261 2.38 -6.74 -14.01
N PRO A 262 1.03 -6.69 -14.03
CA PRO A 262 0.29 -6.47 -15.27
C PRO A 262 0.58 -5.08 -15.84
N ASP A 263 0.40 -4.91 -17.15
CA ASP A 263 0.34 -3.58 -17.74
C ASP A 263 -0.90 -2.80 -17.28
N ASP A 264 -0.84 -1.46 -17.37
CA ASP A 264 -1.90 -0.58 -16.88
C ASP A 264 -3.26 -0.85 -17.52
N GLU A 265 -3.30 -1.19 -18.81
CA GLU A 265 -4.57 -1.46 -19.52
C GLU A 265 -5.22 -2.76 -19.03
N THR A 266 -4.43 -3.81 -18.91
CA THR A 266 -4.87 -5.11 -18.41
C THR A 266 -5.33 -5.00 -16.96
N LEU A 267 -4.56 -4.32 -16.13
CA LEU A 267 -4.90 -4.10 -14.72
C LEU A 267 -6.23 -3.35 -14.60
N GLU A 268 -6.39 -2.25 -15.32
CA GLU A 268 -7.62 -1.46 -15.28
C GLU A 268 -8.84 -2.25 -15.79
N ARG A 269 -8.69 -2.98 -16.90
CA ARG A 269 -9.77 -3.81 -17.45
C ARG A 269 -10.24 -4.87 -16.46
N CYS A 270 -9.31 -5.62 -15.86
CA CYS A 270 -9.64 -6.65 -14.87
C CYS A 270 -10.23 -6.04 -13.59
N ARG A 271 -9.65 -4.94 -13.11
CA ARG A 271 -10.12 -4.24 -11.91
C ARG A 271 -11.54 -3.70 -12.10
N ARG A 272 -11.81 -3.05 -13.24
CA ARG A 272 -13.15 -2.53 -13.58
C ARG A 272 -14.19 -3.65 -13.58
N ALA A 273 -13.85 -4.82 -14.13
CA ALA A 273 -14.70 -6.00 -14.09
C ALA A 273 -14.97 -6.47 -12.65
N LEU A 274 -13.93 -6.54 -11.79
CA LEU A 274 -14.09 -6.93 -10.39
C LEU A 274 -14.90 -5.92 -9.57
N SER A 275 -14.77 -4.64 -9.86
CA SER A 275 -15.50 -3.57 -9.15
C SER A 275 -16.96 -3.42 -9.60
N ALA A 276 -17.32 -4.00 -10.74
CA ALA A 276 -18.71 -3.96 -11.25
C ALA A 276 -19.65 -4.96 -10.56
N VAL A 277 -19.13 -5.87 -9.73
CA VAL A 277 -19.92 -6.91 -9.07
C VAL A 277 -19.86 -6.74 -7.55
N ALA A 278 -20.95 -7.08 -6.86
CA ALA A 278 -21.02 -7.00 -5.40
C ALA A 278 -20.09 -8.02 -4.71
N ASP A 279 -19.96 -9.22 -5.28
CA ASP A 279 -19.01 -10.25 -4.84
C ASP A 279 -18.02 -10.55 -5.97
N ALA A 280 -16.78 -10.11 -5.78
CA ALA A 280 -15.70 -10.31 -6.73
C ALA A 280 -15.12 -11.74 -6.69
N GLY A 281 -15.40 -12.56 -5.68
CA GLY A 281 -14.81 -13.88 -5.48
C GLY A 281 -14.91 -14.80 -6.71
N PRO A 282 -16.11 -15.05 -7.26
CA PRO A 282 -16.27 -15.87 -8.46
C PRO A 282 -15.51 -15.33 -9.68
N LEU A 283 -15.51 -13.99 -9.86
CA LEU A 283 -14.84 -13.36 -11.00
C LEU A 283 -13.32 -13.40 -10.85
N ARG A 284 -12.78 -13.29 -9.63
CA ARG A 284 -11.35 -13.51 -9.34
C ARG A 284 -10.91 -14.92 -9.78
N SER A 285 -11.73 -15.94 -9.51
CA SER A 285 -11.47 -17.32 -9.96
C SER A 285 -11.46 -17.44 -11.49
N VAL A 286 -12.36 -16.73 -12.18
CA VAL A 286 -12.38 -16.70 -13.65
C VAL A 286 -11.12 -16.02 -14.19
N ILE A 287 -10.69 -14.90 -13.62
CA ILE A 287 -9.47 -14.20 -14.04
C ILE A 287 -8.25 -15.10 -13.84
N ALA A 288 -8.11 -15.75 -12.66
CA ALA A 288 -7.02 -16.68 -12.40
C ALA A 288 -6.98 -17.80 -13.47
N ARG A 289 -8.15 -18.38 -13.81
CA ARG A 289 -8.25 -19.42 -14.85
C ARG A 289 -7.84 -18.89 -16.24
N VAL A 290 -8.24 -17.68 -16.60
CA VAL A 290 -7.90 -17.09 -17.91
C VAL A 290 -6.38 -16.85 -17.99
N LEU A 291 -5.77 -16.36 -16.93
CA LEU A 291 -4.32 -16.14 -16.86
C LEU A 291 -3.55 -17.46 -16.92
N LEU A 292 -4.01 -18.49 -16.22
CA LEU A 292 -3.40 -19.83 -16.26
C LEU A 292 -3.45 -20.49 -17.65
N GLY A 293 -4.37 -20.08 -18.51
CA GLY A 293 -4.40 -20.51 -19.91
C GLY A 293 -3.52 -19.69 -20.85
N GLY A 294 -2.74 -18.73 -20.33
CA GLY A 294 -1.83 -17.88 -21.11
C GLY A 294 -0.48 -18.56 -21.41
N GLU A 295 0.17 -18.12 -22.50
CA GLU A 295 1.41 -18.74 -23.02
C GLU A 295 2.69 -18.45 -22.21
N HIS A 296 2.63 -17.61 -21.18
CA HIS A 296 3.81 -17.08 -20.47
C HIS A 296 3.81 -17.34 -18.97
N ILE A 297 3.26 -18.47 -18.54
CA ILE A 297 3.26 -18.82 -17.13
C ILE A 297 4.47 -19.67 -16.81
N ASP A 298 5.29 -19.18 -15.90
CA ASP A 298 6.44 -19.91 -15.39
C ASP A 298 6.02 -20.81 -14.24
N LEU A 299 5.58 -22.03 -14.59
CA LEU A 299 5.25 -23.08 -13.63
C LEU A 299 6.06 -24.34 -13.99
N PRO A 300 6.57 -25.08 -12.97
CA PRO A 300 7.17 -26.38 -13.21
C PRO A 300 6.14 -27.32 -13.85
N GLY A 301 6.55 -28.07 -14.85
CA GLY A 301 5.73 -29.11 -15.44
C GLY A 301 5.46 -30.23 -14.42
N ARG A 302 4.46 -31.05 -14.72
CA ARG A 302 4.06 -32.20 -13.86
C ARG A 302 5.24 -33.13 -13.55
N ASP A 303 6.11 -33.36 -14.55
CA ASP A 303 7.21 -34.32 -14.48
C ASP A 303 8.54 -33.68 -14.05
N ASP A 304 8.58 -32.35 -13.85
CA ASP A 304 9.80 -31.62 -13.47
C ASP A 304 10.18 -31.82 -12.00
N LEU A 305 9.21 -32.11 -11.16
CA LEU A 305 9.38 -32.32 -9.71
C LEU A 305 8.56 -33.53 -9.22
N PRO A 306 9.02 -34.23 -8.14
CA PRO A 306 8.16 -35.14 -7.42
C PRO A 306 6.86 -34.46 -6.98
N VAL A 307 5.72 -35.15 -7.07
CA VAL A 307 4.39 -34.58 -6.78
C VAL A 307 4.34 -33.89 -5.41
N GLN A 308 4.97 -34.50 -4.39
CA GLN A 308 5.06 -33.91 -3.06
C GLN A 308 5.76 -32.54 -3.09
N ASP A 309 6.89 -32.46 -3.79
CA ASP A 309 7.69 -31.23 -3.87
C ASP A 309 6.96 -30.16 -4.70
N LEU A 310 6.24 -30.58 -5.75
CA LEU A 310 5.39 -29.71 -6.55
C LEU A 310 4.26 -29.09 -5.71
N VAL A 311 3.56 -29.87 -4.90
CA VAL A 311 2.53 -29.35 -3.99
C VAL A 311 3.12 -28.38 -3.00
N VAL A 312 4.26 -28.72 -2.37
CA VAL A 312 4.96 -27.84 -1.44
C VAL A 312 5.37 -26.54 -2.13
N HIS A 313 5.95 -26.61 -3.33
CA HIS A 313 6.36 -25.45 -4.12
C HIS A 313 5.17 -24.50 -4.39
N VAL A 314 4.04 -25.03 -4.84
CA VAL A 314 2.85 -24.23 -5.12
C VAL A 314 2.31 -23.56 -3.85
N PHE A 315 2.21 -24.27 -2.72
CA PHE A 315 1.77 -23.67 -1.46
C PHE A 315 2.72 -22.57 -0.98
N GLN A 316 4.02 -22.79 -1.07
CA GLN A 316 5.01 -21.76 -0.69
C GLN A 316 4.93 -20.53 -1.58
N ARG A 317 4.85 -20.73 -2.89
CA ARG A 317 4.82 -19.65 -3.87
C ARG A 317 3.56 -18.78 -3.73
N PHE A 318 2.39 -19.41 -3.65
CA PHE A 318 1.10 -18.70 -3.70
C PHE A 318 0.54 -18.32 -2.32
N LEU A 319 0.77 -19.13 -1.29
CA LEU A 319 0.27 -18.90 0.06
C LEU A 319 1.35 -18.49 1.08
N GLY A 320 2.62 -18.60 0.71
CA GLY A 320 3.75 -18.28 1.60
C GLY A 320 3.88 -19.22 2.80
N ARG A 321 3.38 -20.46 2.69
CA ARG A 321 3.43 -21.47 3.76
C ARG A 321 3.59 -22.88 3.21
N GLN A 322 3.96 -23.80 4.08
CA GLN A 322 3.88 -25.22 3.81
C GLN A 322 2.42 -25.70 3.85
N PRO A 323 2.04 -26.72 3.04
CA PRO A 323 0.77 -27.41 3.23
C PRO A 323 0.74 -28.14 4.56
N GLY A 324 -0.42 -28.18 5.21
CA GLY A 324 -0.62 -29.09 6.36
C GLY A 324 -0.58 -30.56 5.93
N PRO A 325 -0.35 -31.51 6.85
CA PRO A 325 -0.25 -32.95 6.50
C PRO A 325 -1.48 -33.47 5.72
N ASN A 326 -2.68 -33.11 6.15
CA ASN A 326 -3.92 -33.51 5.47
C ASN A 326 -4.11 -32.84 4.12
N GLU A 327 -3.69 -31.56 4.00
CA GLU A 327 -3.71 -30.85 2.72
C GLU A 327 -2.75 -31.52 1.73
N LEU A 328 -1.52 -31.79 2.17
CA LEU A 328 -0.50 -32.44 1.36
C LEU A 328 -0.98 -33.80 0.82
N GLU A 329 -1.47 -34.66 1.70
CA GLU A 329 -2.01 -35.96 1.32
C GLU A 329 -3.18 -35.85 0.34
N THR A 330 -4.11 -34.95 0.60
CA THR A 330 -5.29 -34.71 -0.26
C THR A 330 -4.87 -34.24 -1.64
N PHE A 331 -3.97 -33.24 -1.72
CA PHE A 331 -3.53 -32.72 -3.01
C PHE A 331 -2.72 -33.74 -3.82
N ILE A 332 -1.83 -34.51 -3.17
CA ILE A 332 -1.07 -35.59 -3.83
C ILE A 332 -2.05 -36.62 -4.40
N THR A 333 -2.99 -37.08 -3.58
CA THR A 333 -3.96 -38.09 -3.99
C THR A 333 -4.79 -37.66 -5.19
N ILE A 334 -5.34 -36.43 -5.15
CA ILE A 334 -6.15 -35.91 -6.25
C ILE A 334 -5.29 -35.72 -7.50
N PHE A 335 -4.08 -35.16 -7.35
CA PHE A 335 -3.18 -34.86 -8.47
C PHE A 335 -2.77 -36.13 -9.22
N GLU A 336 -2.45 -37.21 -8.47
CA GLU A 336 -2.11 -38.51 -9.05
C GLU A 336 -3.30 -39.22 -9.68
N GLN A 337 -4.45 -39.29 -8.96
CA GLN A 337 -5.63 -39.99 -9.43
C GLN A 337 -6.31 -39.37 -10.63
N CYS A 338 -6.27 -38.06 -10.74
CA CYS A 338 -6.90 -37.32 -11.83
C CYS A 338 -5.93 -36.99 -12.98
N GLU A 339 -4.68 -37.43 -12.91
CA GLU A 339 -3.64 -37.09 -13.89
C GLU A 339 -3.57 -35.58 -14.19
N CYS A 340 -3.72 -34.77 -13.12
CA CYS A 340 -3.79 -33.31 -13.24
C CYS A 340 -2.47 -32.69 -13.72
N GLU A 341 -2.58 -31.62 -14.47
CA GLU A 341 -1.46 -30.72 -14.78
C GLU A 341 -1.22 -29.71 -13.65
N THR A 342 -0.03 -29.11 -13.60
CA THR A 342 0.34 -28.14 -12.57
C THR A 342 -0.62 -26.94 -12.51
N ASP A 343 -1.15 -26.49 -13.66
CA ASP A 343 -2.12 -25.40 -13.74
C ASP A 343 -3.39 -25.68 -12.93
N THR A 344 -3.82 -26.95 -12.85
CA THR A 344 -4.97 -27.36 -12.05
C THR A 344 -4.72 -27.21 -10.56
N LEU A 345 -3.51 -27.56 -10.09
CA LEU A 345 -3.09 -27.38 -8.72
C LEU A 345 -3.01 -25.88 -8.37
N VAL A 346 -2.36 -25.09 -9.22
CA VAL A 346 -2.26 -23.64 -9.04
C VAL A 346 -3.63 -22.97 -9.03
N ARG A 347 -4.53 -23.39 -9.92
CA ARG A 347 -5.91 -22.93 -9.94
C ARG A 347 -6.64 -23.22 -8.63
N ALA A 348 -6.50 -24.42 -8.10
CA ALA A 348 -7.10 -24.80 -6.83
C ALA A 348 -6.62 -23.89 -5.70
N VAL A 349 -5.31 -23.60 -5.64
CA VAL A 349 -4.71 -22.74 -4.60
C VAL A 349 -5.09 -21.28 -4.80
N THR A 350 -5.02 -20.74 -6.01
CA THR A 350 -5.33 -19.32 -6.28
C THR A 350 -6.82 -18.97 -6.16
N THR A 351 -7.69 -19.95 -6.27
CA THR A 351 -9.15 -19.82 -6.04
C THR A 351 -9.55 -20.12 -4.61
N HIS A 352 -8.65 -20.66 -3.79
CA HIS A 352 -8.90 -20.90 -2.38
C HIS A 352 -9.12 -19.60 -1.62
N TRP A 353 -9.97 -19.61 -0.59
CA TRP A 353 -10.28 -18.43 0.21
C TRP A 353 -9.02 -17.77 0.80
N GLU A 354 -8.04 -18.57 1.22
CA GLU A 354 -6.80 -18.09 1.83
C GLU A 354 -5.99 -17.18 0.89
N TYR A 355 -5.98 -17.48 -0.42
CA TYR A 355 -5.30 -16.63 -1.39
C TYR A 355 -5.92 -15.22 -1.52
N GLN A 356 -7.18 -15.06 -1.09
CA GLN A 356 -7.86 -13.75 -1.06
C GLN A 356 -7.36 -12.84 0.07
N TYR A 357 -6.58 -13.41 1.00
CA TYR A 357 -6.08 -12.73 2.20
C TYR A 357 -4.55 -12.73 2.24
N TYR A 358 -4.01 -11.94 3.15
CA TYR A 358 -2.58 -11.88 3.44
C TYR A 358 -2.34 -11.52 4.91
#